data_95455346cb8278b0150b7e1362bd8780
#
_entry.id   95455346cb8278b0150b7e1362bd8780
#
_cell.length_a   1.000
_cell.length_b   1.000
_cell.length_c   1.000
_cell.angle_alpha   90.00
_cell.angle_beta   90.00
_cell.angle_gamma   90.00
#
_symmetry.space_group_name_H-M   'P 1'
#
loop_
_entity.id
_entity.type
_entity.pdbx_description
1 polymer ?
#
loop_
_entity_poly.entity_id
_entity_poly.type
_entity_poly.pdbx_seq_one_letter_code
_entity_poly.pdbx_strand_id
1 'polypeptide(L)'
;MKLQVTFFHNESKYKPVSTIIEVESIEQYEQHKAQEQRRALMNIAHYRHTTPQDLIKQGYTKVKTREYDIDKIKEQQEFQHKVNLLKYYARKRAEKKGVDGNE
;
A
#
# COMPACT_ATOMS: atom_id res chain seq x y z
N MET A 1 -0.57 -7.96 -16.14
CA MET A 1 -0.64 -6.77 -15.29
C MET A 1 -0.92 -7.17 -13.86
N LYS A 2 -0.20 -6.64 -12.93
CA LYS A 2 -0.40 -6.93 -11.51
C LYS A 2 -1.16 -5.79 -10.84
N LEU A 3 -2.17 -6.15 -10.04
CA LEU A 3 -2.95 -5.20 -9.24
C LEU A 3 -2.80 -5.54 -7.77
N GLN A 4 -2.63 -4.52 -6.94
CA GLN A 4 -2.68 -4.65 -5.51
C GLN A 4 -4.10 -4.35 -5.04
N VAL A 5 -4.74 -5.33 -4.42
CA VAL A 5 -6.08 -5.21 -3.85
C VAL A 5 -5.95 -5.15 -2.34
N THR A 6 -6.43 -4.06 -1.75
CA THR A 6 -6.34 -3.82 -0.31
C THR A 6 -7.73 -3.76 0.29
N PHE A 7 -7.94 -4.52 1.35
CA PHE A 7 -9.18 -4.53 2.13
C PHE A 7 -8.95 -3.80 3.44
N PHE A 8 -9.75 -2.77 3.67
CA PHE A 8 -9.68 -1.95 4.88
C PHE A 8 -10.74 -2.37 5.86
N HIS A 9 -10.36 -2.42 7.13
CA HIS A 9 -11.29 -2.67 8.21
C HIS A 9 -12.20 -1.45 8.42
N ASN A 10 -13.42 -1.68 8.87
CA ASN A 10 -14.36 -0.62 9.21
C ASN A 10 -13.84 0.29 10.33
N GLU A 11 -13.03 -0.27 11.23
CA GLU A 11 -12.37 0.49 12.29
C GLU A 11 -10.91 0.75 11.92
N SER A 12 -10.48 2.00 12.00
CA SER A 12 -9.15 2.43 11.58
C SER A 12 -8.01 1.87 12.44
N LYS A 13 -8.30 1.35 13.63
CA LYS A 13 -7.30 0.76 14.54
C LYS A 13 -6.70 -0.55 14.01
N TYR A 14 -7.39 -1.22 13.09
CA TYR A 14 -6.91 -2.46 12.48
C TYR A 14 -6.17 -2.15 11.18
N LYS A 15 -5.01 -2.78 11.00
CA LYS A 15 -4.23 -2.63 9.80
C LYS A 15 -4.95 -3.25 8.59
N PRO A 16 -4.89 -2.61 7.43
CA PRO A 16 -5.45 -3.19 6.22
C PRO A 16 -4.70 -4.45 5.80
N VAL A 17 -5.37 -5.31 5.06
CA VAL A 17 -4.80 -6.52 4.48
C VAL A 17 -4.81 -6.40 2.96
N SER A 18 -3.76 -6.86 2.30
CA SER A 18 -3.64 -6.73 0.86
C SER A 18 -3.04 -7.96 0.21
N THR A 19 -3.30 -8.11 -1.06
CA THR A 19 -2.69 -9.13 -1.91
C THR A 19 -2.48 -8.58 -3.32
N ILE A 20 -1.69 -9.30 -4.11
CA ILE A 20 -1.45 -8.95 -5.51
C ILE A 20 -2.11 -10.03 -6.35
N ILE A 21 -2.91 -9.59 -7.33
CA ILE A 21 -3.53 -10.47 -8.31
C ILE A 21 -3.01 -10.12 -9.70
N GLU A 22 -3.02 -11.09 -10.59
CA GLU A 22 -2.66 -10.89 -11.99
C GLU A 22 -3.91 -10.85 -12.84
N VAL A 23 -4.02 -9.82 -13.68
CA VAL A 23 -5.13 -9.59 -14.60
C VAL A 23 -4.57 -9.23 -15.98
N GLU A 24 -5.37 -9.38 -17.01
CA GLU A 24 -4.95 -9.04 -18.38
C GLU A 24 -4.86 -7.52 -18.58
N SER A 25 -5.82 -6.78 -18.00
CA SER A 25 -5.90 -5.33 -18.12
C SER A 25 -6.78 -4.75 -17.01
N ILE A 26 -6.73 -3.44 -16.82
CA ILE A 26 -7.63 -2.74 -15.90
C ILE A 26 -9.08 -2.89 -16.38
N GLU A 27 -9.31 -2.84 -17.68
CA GLU A 27 -10.63 -3.01 -18.27
C GLU A 27 -11.22 -4.39 -17.95
N GLN A 28 -10.42 -5.44 -18.08
CA GLN A 28 -10.83 -6.79 -17.72
C GLN A 28 -11.15 -6.89 -16.23
N TYR A 29 -10.33 -6.29 -15.38
CA TYR A 29 -10.60 -6.23 -13.94
C TYR A 29 -11.95 -5.55 -13.65
N GLU A 30 -12.21 -4.40 -14.25
CA GLU A 30 -13.46 -3.66 -14.04
C GLU A 30 -14.69 -4.45 -14.50
N GLN A 31 -14.58 -5.20 -15.59
CA GLN A 31 -15.67 -6.06 -16.08
C GLN A 31 -15.97 -7.22 -15.14
N HIS A 32 -14.96 -7.74 -14.43
CA HIS A 32 -15.07 -8.89 -13.53
C HIS A 32 -14.72 -8.52 -12.09
N LYS A 33 -15.00 -7.30 -11.71
CA LYS A 33 -14.58 -6.72 -10.43
C LYS A 33 -14.96 -7.57 -9.23
N ALA A 34 -16.19 -8.03 -9.16
CA ALA A 34 -16.67 -8.82 -8.03
C ALA A 34 -15.91 -10.16 -7.91
N GLN A 35 -15.67 -10.84 -9.03
CA GLN A 35 -14.91 -12.09 -9.06
C GLN A 35 -13.47 -11.89 -8.67
N GLU A 36 -12.83 -10.85 -9.19
CA GLU A 36 -11.43 -10.56 -8.93
C GLU A 36 -11.20 -10.14 -7.47
N GLN A 37 -12.11 -9.37 -6.90
CA GLN A 37 -12.06 -9.01 -5.49
C GLN A 37 -12.26 -10.23 -4.59
N ARG A 38 -13.16 -11.14 -4.96
CA ARG A 38 -13.36 -12.40 -4.23
C ARG A 38 -12.10 -13.25 -4.27
N ARG A 39 -11.46 -13.35 -5.42
CA ARG A 39 -10.20 -14.08 -5.61
C ARG A 39 -9.10 -13.50 -4.73
N ALA A 40 -8.99 -12.17 -4.69
CA ALA A 40 -8.04 -11.49 -3.82
C ALA A 40 -8.30 -11.79 -2.34
N LEU A 41 -9.57 -11.74 -1.92
CA LEU A 41 -9.95 -12.04 -0.55
C LEU A 41 -9.66 -13.49 -0.18
N MET A 42 -9.87 -14.42 -1.10
CA MET A 42 -9.50 -15.83 -0.91
C MET A 42 -7.99 -16.00 -0.72
N ASN A 43 -7.18 -15.30 -1.48
CA ASN A 43 -5.73 -15.33 -1.33
C ASN A 43 -5.30 -14.85 0.06
N ILE A 44 -5.87 -13.75 0.51
CA ILE A 44 -5.58 -13.19 1.84
C ILE A 44 -6.02 -14.19 2.92
N ALA A 45 -7.20 -14.75 2.80
CA ALA A 45 -7.73 -15.73 3.74
C ALA A 45 -6.82 -16.95 3.83
N HIS A 46 -6.34 -17.45 2.70
CA HIS A 46 -5.40 -18.57 2.64
C HIS A 46 -4.12 -18.29 3.43
N TYR A 47 -3.52 -17.13 3.24
CA TYR A 47 -2.31 -16.73 3.98
C TYR A 47 -2.56 -16.59 5.47
N ARG A 48 -3.75 -16.18 5.87
CA ARG A 48 -4.10 -15.97 7.28
C ARG A 48 -4.75 -17.19 7.93
N HIS A 49 -4.82 -18.30 7.23
CA HIS A 49 -5.46 -19.53 7.70
C HIS A 49 -6.90 -19.31 8.17
N THR A 50 -7.66 -18.55 7.39
CA THR A 50 -9.06 -18.22 7.66
C THR A 50 -9.89 -18.34 6.37
N THR A 51 -11.14 -17.91 6.42
CA THR A 51 -12.02 -17.91 5.25
C THR A 51 -12.39 -16.49 4.84
N PRO A 52 -12.77 -16.26 3.56
CA PRO A 52 -13.23 -14.94 3.12
C PRO A 52 -14.41 -14.42 3.94
N GLN A 53 -15.34 -15.31 4.30
CA GLN A 53 -16.50 -14.97 5.11
C GLN A 53 -16.09 -14.45 6.50
N ASP A 54 -15.09 -15.06 7.12
CA ASP A 54 -14.59 -14.64 8.42
C ASP A 54 -13.95 -13.25 8.35
N LEU A 55 -13.20 -12.96 7.29
CA LEU A 55 -12.61 -11.63 7.09
C LEU A 55 -13.70 -10.56 6.96
N ILE A 56 -14.76 -10.84 6.22
CA ILE A 56 -15.89 -9.93 6.09
C ILE A 56 -16.61 -9.75 7.44
N LYS A 57 -16.82 -10.82 8.18
CA LYS A 57 -17.41 -10.76 9.52
C LYS A 57 -16.56 -9.96 10.50
N GLN A 58 -15.24 -10.02 10.37
CA GLN A 58 -14.32 -9.21 11.19
C GLN A 58 -14.39 -7.73 10.87
N GLY A 59 -14.88 -7.35 9.68
CA GLY A 59 -15.06 -5.97 9.31
C GLY A 59 -14.24 -5.47 8.12
N TYR A 60 -13.56 -6.35 7.39
CA TYR A 60 -12.79 -5.99 6.20
C TYR A 60 -13.71 -5.88 4.99
N THR A 61 -14.39 -4.75 4.85
CA THR A 61 -15.43 -4.56 3.83
C THR A 61 -15.12 -3.49 2.80
N LYS A 62 -14.16 -2.60 3.05
CA LYS A 62 -13.78 -1.53 2.13
C LYS A 62 -12.61 -1.98 1.28
N VAL A 63 -12.70 -1.78 -0.04
CA VAL A 63 -11.70 -2.26 -1.00
C VAL A 63 -11.13 -1.09 -1.79
N LYS A 64 -9.80 -1.08 -1.93
CA LYS A 64 -9.09 -0.21 -2.87
C LYS A 64 -8.16 -1.04 -3.72
N THR A 65 -8.09 -0.72 -5.00
CA THR A 65 -7.25 -1.40 -5.97
C THR A 65 -6.34 -0.38 -6.65
N ARG A 66 -5.06 -0.74 -6.81
CA ARG A 66 -4.10 0.07 -7.57
C ARG A 66 -3.22 -0.83 -8.41
N GLU A 67 -2.68 -0.26 -9.48
CA GLU A 67 -1.68 -0.95 -10.27
C GLU A 67 -0.41 -1.17 -9.42
N TYR A 68 0.07 -2.41 -9.43
CA TYR A 68 1.31 -2.78 -8.76
C TYR A 68 2.43 -2.87 -9.80
N ASP A 69 3.26 -1.85 -9.87
CA ASP A 69 4.44 -1.80 -10.72
C ASP A 69 5.65 -1.64 -9.81
N ILE A 70 6.44 -2.70 -9.72
CA ILE A 70 7.59 -2.74 -8.83
C ILE A 70 8.64 -1.70 -9.20
N ASP A 71 8.82 -1.41 -10.49
CA ASP A 71 9.79 -0.43 -10.95
C ASP A 71 9.36 0.98 -10.56
N LYS A 72 8.09 1.32 -10.75
CA LYS A 72 7.54 2.60 -10.29
C LYS A 72 7.61 2.75 -8.78
N ILE A 73 7.32 1.68 -8.03
CA ILE A 73 7.41 1.70 -6.57
C ILE A 73 8.85 1.94 -6.14
N LYS A 74 9.81 1.28 -6.75
CA LYS A 74 11.24 1.49 -6.48
C LYS A 74 11.67 2.91 -6.79
N GLU A 75 11.27 3.47 -7.92
CA GLU A 75 11.56 4.85 -8.28
C GLU A 75 10.99 5.83 -7.26
N GLN A 76 9.75 5.63 -6.81
CA GLN A 76 9.13 6.46 -5.79
C GLN A 76 9.86 6.36 -4.46
N GLN A 77 10.29 5.16 -4.07
CA GLN A 77 11.05 4.95 -2.84
C GLN A 77 12.41 5.62 -2.91
N GLU A 78 13.12 5.50 -4.02
CA GLU A 78 14.42 6.17 -4.24
C GLU A 78 14.26 7.68 -4.22
N PHE A 79 13.25 8.21 -4.88
CA PHE A 79 12.96 9.64 -4.87
C PHE A 79 12.65 10.13 -3.46
N GLN A 80 11.81 9.42 -2.73
CA GLN A 80 11.47 9.78 -1.34
C GLN A 80 12.69 9.72 -0.44
N HIS A 81 13.55 8.73 -0.63
CA HIS A 81 14.81 8.62 0.10
C HIS A 81 15.72 9.83 -0.15
N LYS A 82 15.88 10.23 -1.41
CA LYS A 82 16.64 11.42 -1.79
C LYS A 82 16.07 12.70 -1.16
N VAL A 83 14.76 12.86 -1.19
CA VAL A 83 14.07 13.99 -0.57
C VAL A 83 14.32 14.01 0.94
N ASN A 84 14.24 12.88 1.60
CA ASN A 84 14.48 12.75 3.04
C ASN A 84 15.93 13.08 3.39
N LEU A 85 16.89 12.64 2.60
CA LEU A 85 18.30 12.97 2.78
C LEU A 85 18.56 14.47 2.64
N LEU A 86 17.97 15.11 1.63
CA LEU A 86 18.09 16.54 1.42
C LEU A 86 17.53 17.32 2.61
N LYS A 87 16.38 16.91 3.12
CA LYS A 87 15.78 17.51 4.32
C LYS A 87 16.67 17.34 5.55
N TYR A 88 17.26 16.17 5.72
CA TYR A 88 18.17 15.88 6.81
C TYR A 88 19.41 16.79 6.76
N TYR A 89 20.04 16.91 5.61
CA TYR A 89 21.22 17.77 5.44
C TYR A 89 20.88 19.25 5.62
N ALA A 90 19.75 19.71 5.12
CA ALA A 90 19.29 21.08 5.33
C ALA A 90 19.07 21.36 6.82
N ARG A 91 18.49 20.44 7.56
CA ARG A 91 18.28 20.56 9.01
C ARG A 91 19.61 20.63 9.75
N LYS A 92 20.58 19.78 9.39
CA LYS A 92 21.93 19.82 9.99
C LYS A 92 22.67 21.13 9.73
N ARG A 93 22.55 21.67 8.51
CA ARG A 93 23.13 22.99 8.20
C ARG A 93 22.49 24.09 9.03
N ALA A 94 21.17 24.06 9.19
CA ALA A 94 20.46 25.04 10.01
C ALA A 94 20.88 24.96 11.47
N GLU A 95 21.01 23.76 12.04
CA GLU A 95 21.51 23.56 13.40
C GLU A 95 22.94 24.10 13.56
N LYS A 96 23.83 23.80 12.62
CA LYS A 96 25.21 24.25 12.62
C LYS A 96 25.30 25.77 12.54
N LYS A 97 24.53 26.40 11.68
CA LYS A 97 24.43 27.85 11.56
C LYS A 97 23.89 28.49 12.85
N GLY A 98 22.90 27.86 13.45
CA GLY A 98 22.34 28.33 14.71
C GLY A 98 23.37 28.32 15.86
N VAL A 99 24.17 27.25 15.93
CA VAL A 99 25.27 27.16 16.91
C VAL A 99 26.32 28.18 16.62
N ASP A 100 26.79 28.29 15.38
CA ASP A 100 27.82 29.25 14.97
C ASP A 100 27.34 30.70 15.11
N GLY A 101 26.06 30.97 14.90
CA GLY A 101 25.46 32.29 15.07
C GLY A 101 25.35 32.74 16.51
N ASN A 102 25.41 31.82 17.46
CA ASN A 102 25.38 32.11 18.88
C ASN A 102 26.77 32.39 19.46
N GLU A 103 27.77 32.15 18.70
CA GLU A 103 29.15 32.48 19.07
C GLU A 103 29.50 33.91 18.73
#